data_0ff81b4ca52e61d6a8dc0aaa40eff2e1
#
_entry.id   0ff81b4ca52e61d6a8dc0aaa40eff2e1
#
_cell.length_a   1.000
_cell.length_b   1.000
_cell.length_c   1.000
_cell.angle_alpha   90.00
_cell.angle_beta   90.00
_cell.angle_gamma   90.00
#
_symmetry.space_group_name_H-M   'P 1'
#
loop_
_entity.id
_entity.type
_entity.pdbx_description
1 polymer ?
#
loop_
_entity_poly.entity_id
_entity_poly.type
_entity_poly.pdbx_seq_one_letter_code
_entity_poly.pdbx_strand_id
1 'polypeptide(L)'
;DYLVVTHMEPDHSGSLMRLAQKYPEMKIVGNAKTFTLIKQFFGTGALSEDRMLEVGERDTLSLGLHRLRFLLAPMVHWPEVMAAYEEEEKILFSADAFGRFGSLERTARAPWAPQARRYYYNIVGKYGAQVQALLKKISALEIKTICPLHGPMLTEDLGEYLRLYDLWSQWKPEEPE
;
A
#
# COMPACT_ATOMS: atom_id res chain seq x y z
N ASP A 1 -17.12 7.31 -8.41
CA ASP A 1 -17.48 6.69 -7.15
C ASP A 1 -16.41 6.95 -6.07
N TYR A 2 -15.29 6.21 -6.03
CA TYR A 2 -14.29 6.32 -4.97
C TYR A 2 -12.86 6.40 -5.51
N LEU A 3 -12.00 7.17 -4.84
CA LEU A 3 -10.54 7.11 -4.96
C LEU A 3 -9.97 6.70 -3.61
N VAL A 4 -9.40 5.51 -3.53
CA VAL A 4 -8.72 5.03 -2.32
C VAL A 4 -7.28 5.50 -2.32
N VAL A 5 -6.89 6.22 -1.27
CA VAL A 5 -5.53 6.75 -1.09
C VAL A 5 -4.83 5.89 -0.05
N THR A 6 -4.00 4.97 -0.50
CA THR A 6 -3.24 4.07 0.37
C THR A 6 -1.95 4.72 0.90
N HIS A 7 -1.40 5.70 0.17
CA HIS A 7 -0.17 6.40 0.51
C HIS A 7 -0.14 7.82 -0.08
N MET A 8 0.44 8.77 0.64
CA MET A 8 0.46 10.19 0.32
C MET A 8 1.80 10.73 -0.19
N GLU A 9 2.81 9.87 -0.37
CA GLU A 9 4.06 10.32 -0.97
C GLU A 9 3.81 10.99 -2.34
N PRO A 10 4.53 12.08 -2.69
CA PRO A 10 4.20 12.90 -3.87
C PRO A 10 4.16 12.17 -5.21
N ASP A 11 4.93 11.10 -5.39
CA ASP A 11 4.91 10.25 -6.59
C ASP A 11 3.59 9.48 -6.75
N HIS A 12 2.85 9.25 -5.66
CA HIS A 12 1.52 8.63 -5.67
C HIS A 12 0.40 9.67 -5.58
N SER A 13 0.54 10.69 -4.73
CA SER A 13 -0.50 11.67 -4.46
C SER A 13 -0.51 12.90 -5.37
N GLY A 14 0.54 13.13 -6.17
CA GLY A 14 0.71 14.35 -6.96
C GLY A 14 -0.43 14.67 -7.94
N SER A 15 -1.16 13.66 -8.41
CA SER A 15 -2.31 13.82 -9.31
C SER A 15 -3.67 13.81 -8.57
N LEU A 16 -3.70 13.66 -7.25
CA LEU A 16 -4.93 13.51 -6.46
C LEU A 16 -5.90 14.64 -6.73
N MET A 17 -5.46 15.89 -6.61
CA MET A 17 -6.33 17.05 -6.78
C MET A 17 -6.81 17.24 -8.23
N ARG A 18 -6.00 16.85 -9.23
CA ARG A 18 -6.46 16.82 -10.64
C ARG A 18 -7.62 15.85 -10.84
N LEU A 19 -7.52 14.65 -10.23
CA LEU A 19 -8.60 13.67 -10.27
C LEU A 19 -9.82 14.18 -9.52
N ALA A 20 -9.64 14.73 -8.33
CA ALA A 20 -10.73 15.28 -7.54
C ALA A 20 -11.48 16.42 -8.25
N GLN A 21 -10.78 17.27 -9.00
CA GLN A 21 -11.39 18.33 -9.82
C GLN A 21 -12.11 17.78 -11.04
N LYS A 22 -11.54 16.76 -11.69
CA LYS A 22 -12.14 16.12 -12.88
C LYS A 22 -13.41 15.35 -12.53
N TYR A 23 -13.48 14.79 -11.32
CA TYR A 23 -14.60 13.99 -10.85
C TYR A 23 -15.14 14.57 -9.53
N PRO A 24 -15.97 15.63 -9.59
CA PRO A 24 -16.40 16.37 -8.39
C PRO A 24 -17.25 15.55 -7.43
N GLU A 25 -17.97 14.53 -7.92
CA GLU A 25 -18.79 13.63 -7.10
C GLU A 25 -18.00 12.47 -6.47
N MET A 26 -16.74 12.30 -6.85
CA MET A 26 -15.92 11.20 -6.35
C MET A 26 -15.55 11.42 -4.88
N LYS A 27 -15.80 10.41 -4.04
CA LYS A 27 -15.34 10.40 -2.65
C LYS A 27 -13.88 9.99 -2.57
N ILE A 28 -13.13 10.63 -1.70
CA ILE A 28 -11.75 10.27 -1.40
C ILE A 28 -11.75 9.44 -0.12
N VAL A 29 -11.22 8.23 -0.21
CA VAL A 29 -11.17 7.26 0.90
C VAL A 29 -9.75 7.23 1.45
N GLY A 30 -9.61 7.44 2.75
CA GLY A 30 -8.32 7.44 3.43
C GLY A 30 -8.49 7.40 4.94
N ASN A 31 -7.42 7.26 5.69
CA ASN A 31 -7.50 7.39 7.14
C ASN A 31 -7.32 8.84 7.60
N ALA A 32 -7.50 9.12 8.89
CA ALA A 32 -7.40 10.47 9.47
C ALA A 32 -6.09 11.18 9.13
N LYS A 33 -4.95 10.44 9.10
CA LYS A 33 -3.64 11.00 8.74
C LYS A 33 -3.54 11.32 7.26
N THR A 34 -4.16 10.52 6.38
CA THR A 34 -4.28 10.82 4.94
C THR A 34 -4.92 12.18 4.73
N PHE A 35 -6.04 12.47 5.39
CA PHE A 35 -6.72 13.77 5.27
C PHE A 35 -5.93 14.91 5.90
N THR A 36 -5.16 14.64 6.96
CA THR A 36 -4.22 15.61 7.51
C THR A 36 -3.15 15.98 6.48
N LEU A 37 -2.55 15.00 5.80
CA LEU A 37 -1.54 15.24 4.75
C LEU A 37 -2.13 15.93 3.51
N ILE A 38 -3.36 15.59 3.11
CA ILE A 38 -4.06 16.30 2.02
C ILE A 38 -4.16 17.79 2.34
N LYS A 39 -4.57 18.14 3.56
CA LYS A 39 -4.65 19.55 4.01
C LYS A 39 -3.29 20.23 4.04
N GLN A 40 -2.23 19.52 4.44
CA GLN A 40 -0.86 20.06 4.47
C GLN A 40 -0.27 20.27 3.07
N PHE A 41 -0.48 19.33 2.14
CA PHE A 41 0.11 19.38 0.81
C PHE A 41 -0.64 20.30 -0.15
N PHE A 42 -1.96 20.34 -0.04
CA PHE A 42 -2.83 21.02 -1.01
C PHE A 42 -3.63 22.19 -0.42
N GLY A 43 -3.55 22.43 0.89
CA GLY A 43 -4.28 23.50 1.60
C GLY A 43 -5.57 23.02 2.27
N THR A 44 -5.99 23.73 3.31
CA THR A 44 -7.12 23.36 4.17
C THR A 44 -8.47 23.35 3.47
N GLY A 45 -8.62 24.04 2.32
CA GLY A 45 -9.86 24.06 1.52
C GLY A 45 -9.80 23.22 0.25
N ALA A 46 -8.72 22.45 0.05
CA ALA A 46 -8.49 21.72 -1.21
C ALA A 46 -9.55 20.63 -1.48
N LEU A 47 -10.06 20.01 -0.44
CA LEU A 47 -11.09 18.97 -0.52
C LEU A 47 -12.19 19.28 0.52
N SER A 48 -13.46 19.28 0.08
CA SER A 48 -14.61 19.47 0.98
C SER A 48 -14.83 18.24 1.86
N GLU A 49 -15.30 18.46 3.09
CA GLU A 49 -15.44 17.39 4.10
C GLU A 49 -16.46 16.32 3.68
N ASP A 50 -17.51 16.70 2.97
CA ASP A 50 -18.52 15.76 2.45
C ASP A 50 -17.95 14.77 1.43
N ARG A 51 -16.78 15.07 0.86
CA ARG A 51 -16.06 14.18 -0.07
C ARG A 51 -15.04 13.29 0.62
N MET A 52 -14.76 13.49 1.90
CA MET A 52 -13.84 12.70 2.68
C MET A 52 -14.57 11.49 3.28
N LEU A 53 -14.12 10.28 2.96
CA LEU A 53 -14.58 9.04 3.60
C LEU A 53 -13.43 8.50 4.43
N GLU A 54 -13.48 8.79 5.73
CA GLU A 54 -12.47 8.28 6.67
C GLU A 54 -12.72 6.82 6.99
N VAL A 55 -11.64 6.02 6.94
CA VAL A 55 -11.64 4.60 7.26
C VAL A 55 -10.55 4.28 8.28
N GLY A 56 -10.81 3.29 9.12
CA GLY A 56 -9.92 2.80 10.14
C GLY A 56 -9.50 1.34 9.95
N GLU A 57 -8.89 0.78 10.98
CA GLU A 57 -8.46 -0.63 10.98
C GLU A 57 -9.66 -1.57 10.85
N ARG A 58 -9.63 -2.43 9.82
CA ARG A 58 -10.65 -3.43 9.48
C ARG A 58 -11.99 -2.87 8.99
N ASP A 59 -12.10 -1.56 8.79
CA ASP A 59 -13.29 -1.02 8.12
C ASP A 59 -13.42 -1.60 6.71
N THR A 60 -14.63 -1.63 6.22
CA THR A 60 -14.93 -2.18 4.89
C THR A 60 -15.70 -1.19 4.04
N LEU A 61 -15.46 -1.21 2.72
CA LEU A 61 -16.16 -0.45 1.73
C LEU A 61 -16.75 -1.39 0.67
N SER A 62 -18.07 -1.37 0.52
CA SER A 62 -18.74 -2.12 -0.54
C SER A 62 -18.65 -1.35 -1.87
N LEU A 63 -18.25 -2.06 -2.92
CA LEU A 63 -18.21 -1.57 -4.30
C LEU A 63 -19.23 -2.32 -5.19
N GLY A 64 -20.30 -2.84 -4.59
CA GLY A 64 -21.26 -3.69 -5.24
C GLY A 64 -20.87 -5.17 -5.14
N LEU A 65 -20.34 -5.75 -6.21
CA LEU A 65 -19.88 -7.16 -6.22
C LEU A 65 -18.57 -7.35 -5.46
N HIS A 66 -17.80 -6.31 -5.25
CA HIS A 66 -16.52 -6.33 -4.58
C HIS A 66 -16.60 -5.64 -3.21
N ARG A 67 -15.72 -6.02 -2.30
CA ARG A 67 -15.57 -5.40 -0.99
C ARG A 67 -14.11 -5.18 -0.66
N LEU A 68 -13.79 -3.95 -0.30
CA LEU A 68 -12.48 -3.61 0.23
C LEU A 68 -12.50 -3.67 1.76
N ARG A 69 -11.47 -4.26 2.35
CA ARG A 69 -11.15 -4.19 3.77
C ARG A 69 -9.85 -3.42 3.95
N PHE A 70 -9.82 -2.48 4.87
CA PHE A 70 -8.65 -1.64 5.12
C PHE A 70 -7.81 -2.18 6.27
N LEU A 71 -6.49 -2.15 6.10
CA LEU A 71 -5.49 -2.58 7.07
C LEU A 71 -4.51 -1.43 7.26
N LEU A 72 -4.52 -0.79 8.42
CA LEU A 72 -3.57 0.28 8.69
C LEU A 72 -2.15 -0.30 8.80
N ALA A 73 -1.21 0.31 8.10
CA ALA A 73 0.19 -0.07 8.06
C ALA A 73 1.11 1.13 8.40
N PRO A 74 0.89 1.79 9.57
CA PRO A 74 1.60 3.01 9.90
C PRO A 74 3.11 2.78 9.90
N MET A 75 3.85 3.70 9.30
CA MET A 75 5.30 3.65 9.13
C MET A 75 5.81 2.53 8.20
N VAL A 76 4.95 1.97 7.35
CA VAL A 76 5.38 1.11 6.24
C VAL A 76 5.15 1.85 4.88
N HIS A 77 5.81 2.99 4.51
CA HIS A 77 6.87 3.55 5.38
C HIS A 77 6.52 4.93 5.95
N TRP A 78 5.36 5.51 5.66
CA TRP A 78 4.85 6.78 6.23
C TRP A 78 3.73 6.54 7.24
N PRO A 79 3.40 7.55 8.09
CA PRO A 79 2.48 7.36 9.21
C PRO A 79 1.03 7.09 8.81
N GLU A 80 0.60 7.48 7.61
CA GLU A 80 -0.75 7.31 7.07
C GLU A 80 -0.94 6.05 6.23
N VAL A 81 0.13 5.30 5.94
CA VAL A 81 0.06 4.15 5.05
C VAL A 81 -1.00 3.16 5.52
N MET A 82 -1.81 2.72 4.57
CA MET A 82 -2.74 1.61 4.75
C MET A 82 -2.72 0.70 3.52
N ALA A 83 -2.98 -0.57 3.72
CA ALA A 83 -3.28 -1.50 2.64
C ALA A 83 -4.79 -1.62 2.46
N ALA A 84 -5.23 -1.97 1.26
CA ALA A 84 -6.60 -2.33 0.97
C ALA A 84 -6.64 -3.77 0.44
N TYR A 85 -7.46 -4.61 1.04
CA TYR A 85 -7.64 -6.00 0.62
C TYR A 85 -9.01 -6.16 -0.03
N GLU A 86 -9.01 -6.57 -1.27
CA GLU A 86 -10.22 -6.92 -2.01
C GLU A 86 -10.59 -8.38 -1.69
N GLU A 87 -11.79 -8.56 -1.12
CA GLU A 87 -12.18 -9.83 -0.49
C GLU A 87 -12.64 -10.91 -1.46
N GLU A 88 -13.14 -10.57 -2.65
CA GLU A 88 -13.69 -11.52 -3.61
C GLU A 88 -12.57 -12.16 -4.47
N GLU A 89 -11.73 -11.34 -5.08
CA GLU A 89 -10.62 -11.78 -5.93
C GLU A 89 -9.33 -12.05 -5.14
N LYS A 90 -9.32 -11.76 -3.82
CA LYS A 90 -8.17 -11.98 -2.92
C LYS A 90 -6.96 -11.14 -3.29
N ILE A 91 -7.18 -9.86 -3.63
CA ILE A 91 -6.15 -8.93 -4.06
C ILE A 91 -5.73 -8.03 -2.89
N LEU A 92 -4.44 -7.98 -2.59
CA LEU A 92 -3.87 -7.04 -1.63
C LEU A 92 -3.22 -5.87 -2.37
N PHE A 93 -3.79 -4.67 -2.24
CA PHE A 93 -3.16 -3.40 -2.60
C PHE A 93 -2.30 -2.96 -1.42
N SER A 94 -0.99 -3.19 -1.53
CA SER A 94 -0.08 -3.17 -0.38
C SER A 94 0.60 -1.84 -0.11
N ALA A 95 0.20 -0.77 -0.81
CA ALA A 95 0.96 0.48 -0.87
C ALA A 95 2.41 0.19 -1.31
N ASP A 96 3.42 0.72 -0.63
CA ASP A 96 4.82 0.51 -0.96
C ASP A 96 5.39 -0.83 -0.50
N ALA A 97 4.70 -1.54 0.38
CA ALA A 97 5.14 -2.86 0.78
C ALA A 97 5.19 -3.81 -0.42
N PHE A 98 6.21 -4.65 -0.48
CA PHE A 98 6.52 -5.57 -1.59
C PHE A 98 6.94 -4.89 -2.90
N GLY A 99 7.19 -3.58 -2.87
CA GLY A 99 7.71 -2.84 -3.99
C GLY A 99 9.14 -3.22 -4.38
N ARG A 100 9.54 -2.86 -5.60
CA ARG A 100 10.91 -3.01 -6.10
C ARG A 100 11.31 -1.84 -6.99
N PHE A 101 12.61 -1.58 -7.10
CA PHE A 101 13.14 -0.62 -8.06
C PHE A 101 13.14 -1.16 -9.50
N GLY A 102 13.13 -0.22 -10.43
CA GLY A 102 13.25 -0.45 -11.87
C GLY A 102 11.94 -0.29 -12.64
N SER A 103 12.05 0.16 -13.90
CA SER A 103 10.88 0.27 -14.77
C SER A 103 10.34 -1.10 -15.16
N LEU A 104 9.03 -1.22 -15.31
CA LEU A 104 8.36 -2.49 -15.68
C LEU A 104 8.92 -3.05 -17.00
N GLU A 105 9.15 -2.20 -18.01
CA GLU A 105 9.67 -2.62 -19.31
C GLU A 105 11.04 -3.30 -19.20
N ARG A 106 11.96 -2.72 -18.40
CA ARG A 106 13.34 -3.24 -18.26
C ARG A 106 13.44 -4.41 -17.30
N THR A 107 12.53 -4.51 -16.35
CA THR A 107 12.62 -5.48 -15.26
C THR A 107 11.57 -6.58 -15.32
N ALA A 108 10.73 -6.62 -16.38
CA ALA A 108 9.64 -7.61 -16.50
C ALA A 108 10.12 -9.07 -16.39
N ARG A 109 11.36 -9.37 -16.81
CA ARG A 109 11.97 -10.71 -16.75
C ARG A 109 13.07 -10.83 -15.68
N ALA A 110 13.35 -9.78 -14.93
CA ALA A 110 14.38 -9.82 -13.90
C ALA A 110 13.83 -10.41 -12.60
N PRO A 111 14.63 -11.18 -11.84
CA PRO A 111 14.24 -11.66 -10.53
C PRO A 111 13.76 -10.52 -9.63
N TRP A 112 12.68 -10.78 -8.86
CA TRP A 112 12.10 -9.77 -7.97
C TRP A 112 13.05 -9.42 -6.81
N ALA A 113 13.61 -10.43 -6.15
CA ALA A 113 14.31 -10.30 -4.88
C ALA A 113 15.47 -9.30 -4.85
N PRO A 114 16.41 -9.23 -5.81
CA PRO A 114 17.56 -8.32 -5.70
C PRO A 114 17.14 -6.84 -5.65
N GLN A 115 16.17 -6.43 -6.48
CA GLN A 115 15.70 -5.05 -6.51
C GLN A 115 14.69 -4.76 -5.41
N ALA A 116 13.92 -5.74 -4.98
CA ALA A 116 13.02 -5.62 -3.84
C ALA A 116 13.79 -5.51 -2.52
N ARG A 117 14.88 -6.29 -2.34
CA ARG A 117 15.76 -6.18 -1.19
C ARG A 117 16.38 -4.77 -1.10
N ARG A 118 16.90 -4.28 -2.23
CA ARG A 118 17.42 -2.91 -2.31
C ARG A 118 16.36 -1.87 -1.98
N TYR A 119 15.15 -2.03 -2.52
CA TYR A 119 14.00 -1.17 -2.22
C TYR A 119 13.67 -1.22 -0.72
N TYR A 120 13.50 -2.42 -0.18
CA TYR A 120 13.19 -2.64 1.23
C TYR A 120 14.15 -1.89 2.16
N TYR A 121 15.45 -2.13 2.06
CA TYR A 121 16.42 -1.53 2.96
C TYR A 121 16.59 -0.02 2.80
N ASN A 122 16.31 0.54 1.63
CA ASN A 122 16.38 1.98 1.43
C ASN A 122 15.10 2.72 1.88
N ILE A 123 13.94 2.09 1.74
CA ILE A 123 12.63 2.75 1.93
C ILE A 123 11.99 2.32 3.27
N VAL A 124 11.89 1.03 3.53
CA VAL A 124 11.08 0.46 4.61
C VAL A 124 11.92 -0.05 5.79
N GLY A 125 13.17 -0.43 5.56
CA GLY A 125 13.98 -1.27 6.46
C GLY A 125 14.14 -0.79 7.90
N LYS A 126 14.14 0.52 8.16
CA LYS A 126 14.20 1.07 9.52
C LYS A 126 12.94 0.80 10.35
N TYR A 127 11.86 0.34 9.72
CA TYR A 127 10.56 0.11 10.36
C TYR A 127 10.21 -1.39 10.47
N GLY A 128 11.20 -2.25 10.71
CA GLY A 128 11.02 -3.69 10.76
C GLY A 128 9.90 -4.17 11.69
N ALA A 129 9.75 -3.56 12.88
CA ALA A 129 8.67 -3.90 13.81
C ALA A 129 7.27 -3.61 13.23
N GLN A 130 7.13 -2.52 12.47
CA GLN A 130 5.87 -2.15 11.81
C GLN A 130 5.57 -3.09 10.62
N VAL A 131 6.61 -3.51 9.89
CA VAL A 131 6.49 -4.54 8.86
C VAL A 131 6.02 -5.86 9.46
N GLN A 132 6.59 -6.30 10.59
CA GLN A 132 6.13 -7.50 11.32
C GLN A 132 4.65 -7.40 11.73
N ALA A 133 4.21 -6.22 12.19
CA ALA A 133 2.81 -5.98 12.51
C ALA A 133 1.90 -6.10 11.27
N LEU A 134 2.33 -5.59 10.12
CA LEU A 134 1.61 -5.74 8.85
C LEU A 134 1.56 -7.22 8.42
N LEU A 135 2.70 -7.92 8.43
CA LEU A 135 2.77 -9.34 8.07
C LEU A 135 1.83 -10.18 8.93
N LYS A 136 1.75 -9.92 10.23
CA LYS A 136 0.80 -10.58 11.15
C LYS A 136 -0.66 -10.34 10.74
N LYS A 137 -1.02 -9.13 10.28
CA LYS A 137 -2.39 -8.84 9.83
C LYS A 137 -2.73 -9.58 8.55
N ILE A 138 -1.83 -9.58 7.58
CA ILE A 138 -2.07 -10.22 6.28
C ILE A 138 -1.95 -11.74 6.31
N SER A 139 -1.24 -12.33 7.28
CA SER A 139 -1.14 -13.80 7.43
C SER A 139 -2.49 -14.48 7.70
N ALA A 140 -3.50 -13.73 8.16
CA ALA A 140 -4.87 -14.23 8.36
C ALA A 140 -5.73 -14.17 7.09
N LEU A 141 -5.19 -13.65 5.98
CA LEU A 141 -5.90 -13.47 4.71
C LEU A 141 -5.44 -14.50 3.68
N GLU A 142 -6.37 -14.95 2.86
CA GLU A 142 -6.05 -15.67 1.63
C GLU A 142 -5.69 -14.62 0.57
N ILE A 143 -4.43 -14.55 0.14
CA ILE A 143 -3.97 -13.60 -0.86
C ILE A 143 -3.57 -14.36 -2.12
N LYS A 144 -4.15 -13.97 -3.27
CA LYS A 144 -3.82 -14.52 -4.59
C LYS A 144 -2.98 -13.56 -5.42
N THR A 145 -3.09 -12.27 -5.14
CA THR A 145 -2.36 -11.22 -5.86
C THR A 145 -1.93 -10.12 -4.89
N ILE A 146 -0.70 -9.65 -5.02
CA ILE A 146 -0.23 -8.44 -4.35
C ILE A 146 0.04 -7.37 -5.41
N CYS A 147 -0.54 -6.18 -5.21
CA CYS A 147 -0.39 -5.02 -6.08
C CYS A 147 0.35 -3.92 -5.32
N PRO A 148 1.70 -3.88 -5.39
CA PRO A 148 2.46 -2.79 -4.81
C PRO A 148 2.39 -1.53 -5.68
N LEU A 149 2.64 -0.37 -5.10
CA LEU A 149 2.71 0.90 -5.85
C LEU A 149 3.96 0.99 -6.74
N HIS A 150 5.03 0.25 -6.40
CA HIS A 150 6.26 0.16 -7.19
C HIS A 150 6.53 -1.28 -7.65
N GLY A 151 6.72 -1.48 -8.94
CA GLY A 151 7.01 -2.79 -9.53
C GLY A 151 5.79 -3.48 -10.12
N PRO A 152 5.92 -4.77 -10.48
CA PRO A 152 4.84 -5.55 -11.09
C PRO A 152 3.85 -6.04 -10.05
N MET A 153 2.66 -6.42 -10.50
CA MET A 153 1.77 -7.28 -9.73
C MET A 153 2.46 -8.63 -9.46
N LEU A 154 2.28 -9.14 -8.26
CA LEU A 154 2.84 -10.41 -7.81
C LEU A 154 1.69 -11.43 -7.72
N THR A 155 1.74 -12.47 -8.54
CA THR A 155 0.69 -13.49 -8.67
C THR A 155 1.18 -14.91 -8.41
N GLU A 156 2.50 -15.10 -8.40
CA GLU A 156 3.16 -16.39 -8.18
C GLU A 156 4.15 -16.24 -7.03
N ASP A 157 4.51 -17.33 -6.39
CA ASP A 157 5.51 -17.39 -5.32
C ASP A 157 5.28 -16.42 -4.14
N LEU A 158 4.02 -16.07 -3.85
CA LEU A 158 3.69 -15.10 -2.81
C LEU A 158 4.27 -15.47 -1.45
N GLY A 159 4.36 -16.77 -1.15
CA GLY A 159 4.98 -17.27 0.08
C GLY A 159 6.45 -16.86 0.20
N GLU A 160 7.20 -16.85 -0.89
CA GLU A 160 8.60 -16.41 -0.90
C GLU A 160 8.73 -14.92 -0.64
N TYR A 161 7.88 -14.07 -1.23
CA TYR A 161 7.91 -12.63 -0.98
C TYR A 161 7.59 -12.30 0.49
N LEU A 162 6.62 -12.99 1.07
CA LEU A 162 6.27 -12.86 2.49
C LEU A 162 7.42 -13.33 3.39
N ARG A 163 8.05 -14.48 3.07
CA ARG A 163 9.21 -15.00 3.79
C ARG A 163 10.39 -14.02 3.77
N LEU A 164 10.71 -13.45 2.61
CA LEU A 164 11.80 -12.49 2.49
C LEU A 164 11.53 -11.22 3.30
N TYR A 165 10.31 -10.69 3.23
CA TYR A 165 9.92 -9.54 4.06
C TYR A 165 10.00 -9.85 5.57
N ASP A 166 9.63 -11.06 5.97
CA ASP A 166 9.77 -11.52 7.36
C ASP A 166 11.25 -11.54 7.79
N LEU A 167 12.13 -12.11 6.99
CA LEU A 167 13.56 -12.16 7.28
C LEU A 167 14.19 -10.75 7.32
N TRP A 168 13.93 -9.93 6.28
CA TRP A 168 14.51 -8.59 6.18
C TRP A 168 14.07 -7.69 7.34
N SER A 169 12.82 -7.80 7.76
CA SER A 169 12.30 -6.98 8.87
C SER A 169 12.85 -7.38 10.23
N GLN A 170 13.44 -8.55 10.34
CA GLN A 170 14.14 -9.05 11.52
C GLN A 170 15.67 -8.97 11.38
N TRP A 171 16.19 -8.43 10.27
CA TRP A 171 17.62 -8.38 9.96
C TRP A 171 18.27 -9.78 9.90
N LYS A 172 17.51 -10.78 9.50
CA LYS A 172 17.97 -12.15 9.31
C LYS A 172 18.51 -12.38 7.90
N PRO A 173 19.53 -13.24 7.72
CA PRO A 173 20.01 -13.63 6.41
C PRO A 173 18.93 -14.43 5.66
N GLU A 174 18.97 -14.37 4.34
CA GLU A 174 18.05 -15.13 3.47
C GLU A 174 18.37 -16.63 3.44
N GLU A 175 19.66 -16.94 3.54
CA GLU A 175 20.19 -18.29 3.64
C GLU A 175 20.79 -18.47 5.04
N PRO A 176 20.53 -19.59 5.73
CA PRO A 176 21.20 -19.92 6.98
C PRO A 176 22.70 -20.13 6.72
N GLU A 177 23.54 -19.64 7.66
CA GLU A 177 24.97 -19.95 7.67
C GLU A 177 25.24 -21.44 7.95
#